data_c012b171c8aae4088b6d5deff0f9188c
#
_entry.id   c012b171c8aae4088b6d5deff0f9188c
#
_cell.length_a   1.000
_cell.length_b   1.000
_cell.length_c   1.000
_cell.angle_alpha   90.00
_cell.angle_beta   90.00
_cell.angle_gamma   90.00
#
_symmetry.space_group_name_H-M   'P 1'
#
loop_
_entity.id
_entity.type
_entity.pdbx_description
1 polymer ?
#
loop_
_entity_poly.entity_id
_entity_poly.type
_entity_poly.pdbx_seq_one_letter_code
_entity_poly.pdbx_strand_id
1 'polypeptide(L)'
;MVTDLEKEIVGLLKKGDKRAISIIYENYSSALYGVILKITINEEIAQDALQETFIKVWKNAKKYDSSKAKLFTWLFRIARNTAIDKLRSFNNKFG
;
A
#
# COMPACT_ATOMS: atom_id res chain seq x y z
N MET A 1 8.31 -14.03 -12.07
CA MET A 1 8.33 -13.32 -13.36
C MET A 1 7.60 -11.99 -13.23
N VAL A 2 8.19 -10.91 -13.73
CA VAL A 2 7.59 -9.58 -13.66
C VAL A 2 6.66 -9.38 -14.87
N THR A 3 5.42 -8.99 -14.62
CA THR A 3 4.45 -8.75 -15.69
C THR A 3 4.71 -7.39 -16.36
N ASP A 4 4.14 -7.18 -17.55
CA ASP A 4 4.24 -5.90 -18.24
C ASP A 4 3.60 -4.79 -17.42
N LEU A 5 2.49 -5.09 -16.74
CA LEU A 5 1.84 -4.13 -15.85
C LEU A 5 2.77 -3.69 -14.70
N GLU A 6 3.45 -4.65 -14.08
CA GLU A 6 4.40 -4.33 -13.01
C GLU A 6 5.54 -3.44 -13.51
N LYS A 7 6.07 -3.74 -14.70
CA LYS A 7 7.13 -2.93 -15.31
C LYS A 7 6.65 -1.49 -15.57
N GLU A 8 5.42 -1.35 -16.04
CA GLU A 8 4.83 -0.03 -16.28
C GLU A 8 4.72 0.76 -14.98
N ILE A 9 4.18 0.12 -13.93
CA ILE A 9 4.03 0.75 -12.63
C ILE A 9 5.38 1.17 -12.06
N VAL A 10 6.36 0.27 -12.10
CA VAL A 10 7.70 0.54 -11.59
C VAL A 10 8.34 1.73 -12.33
N GLY A 11 8.19 1.77 -13.65
CA GLY A 11 8.70 2.88 -14.44
C GLY A 11 8.08 4.21 -14.05
N LEU A 12 6.77 4.23 -13.81
CA LEU A 12 6.06 5.43 -13.39
C LEU A 12 6.47 5.86 -11.98
N LEU A 13 6.63 4.91 -11.06
CA LEU A 13 7.08 5.20 -9.70
C LEU A 13 8.46 5.86 -9.71
N LYS A 14 9.39 5.34 -10.51
CA LYS A 14 10.74 5.89 -10.62
C LYS A 14 10.74 7.33 -11.13
N LYS A 15 9.82 7.65 -12.03
CA LYS A 15 9.68 9.00 -12.57
C LYS A 15 8.94 9.95 -11.63
N GLY A 16 8.34 9.43 -10.56
CA GLY A 16 7.49 10.22 -9.70
C GLY A 16 6.18 10.62 -10.37
N ASP A 17 5.70 9.78 -11.28
CA ASP A 17 4.48 10.03 -12.05
C ASP A 17 3.26 9.57 -11.26
N LYS A 18 2.32 10.48 -11.02
CA LYS A 18 1.11 10.23 -10.23
C LYS A 18 0.23 9.12 -10.81
N ARG A 19 0.33 8.86 -12.12
CA ARG A 19 -0.46 7.80 -12.75
C ARG A 19 -0.17 6.43 -12.14
N ALA A 20 1.03 6.25 -11.57
CA ALA A 20 1.37 5.01 -10.88
C ALA A 20 0.36 4.69 -9.78
N ILE A 21 -0.05 5.70 -9.01
CA ILE A 21 -0.97 5.51 -7.89
C ILE A 21 -2.34 5.04 -8.37
N SER A 22 -2.86 5.65 -9.43
CA SER A 22 -4.15 5.23 -10.00
C SER A 22 -4.12 3.79 -10.47
N ILE A 23 -3.04 3.39 -11.15
CA ILE A 23 -2.90 2.03 -11.67
C ILE A 23 -2.76 1.04 -10.51
N ILE A 24 -1.99 1.37 -9.49
CA ILE A 24 -1.84 0.53 -8.29
C ILE A 24 -3.20 0.38 -7.61
N TYR A 25 -3.93 1.48 -7.45
CA TYR A 25 -5.25 1.44 -6.81
C TYR A 25 -6.18 0.49 -7.57
N GLU A 26 -6.28 0.65 -8.88
CA GLU A 26 -7.18 -0.16 -9.71
C GLU A 26 -6.86 -1.66 -9.63
N ASN A 27 -5.59 -2.01 -9.53
CA ASN A 27 -5.17 -3.40 -9.62
C ASN A 27 -4.91 -4.08 -8.27
N TYR A 28 -4.58 -3.32 -7.23
CA TYR A 28 -4.14 -3.90 -5.97
C TYR A 28 -4.97 -3.49 -4.76
N SER A 29 -5.87 -2.51 -4.88
CA SER A 29 -6.60 -2.02 -3.70
C SER A 29 -7.40 -3.10 -2.99
N SER A 30 -8.06 -3.98 -3.74
CA SER A 30 -8.85 -5.06 -3.14
C SER A 30 -7.99 -6.02 -2.35
N ALA A 31 -6.84 -6.43 -2.90
CA ALA A 31 -5.92 -7.33 -2.22
C ALA A 31 -5.34 -6.68 -0.96
N LEU A 32 -4.95 -5.41 -1.06
CA LEU A 32 -4.39 -4.68 0.08
C LEU A 32 -5.46 -4.45 1.16
N TYR A 33 -6.68 -4.13 0.76
CA TYR A 33 -7.78 -3.98 1.70
C TYR A 33 -8.05 -5.28 2.46
N GLY A 34 -8.01 -6.42 1.76
CA GLY A 34 -8.20 -7.72 2.38
C GLY A 34 -7.17 -8.00 3.48
N VAL A 35 -5.91 -7.69 3.22
CA VAL A 35 -4.84 -7.81 4.21
C VAL A 35 -5.07 -6.89 5.39
N ILE A 36 -5.39 -5.64 5.11
CA ILE A 36 -5.62 -4.63 6.14
C ILE A 36 -6.80 -5.03 7.03
N LEU A 37 -7.91 -5.46 6.43
CA LEU A 37 -9.11 -5.82 7.17
C LEU A 37 -8.88 -7.02 8.10
N LYS A 38 -8.05 -7.98 7.67
CA LYS A 38 -7.69 -9.12 8.54
C LYS A 38 -6.94 -8.67 9.79
N ILE A 39 -6.20 -7.60 9.71
CA ILE A 39 -5.44 -7.07 10.85
C ILE A 39 -6.34 -6.21 11.73
N THR A 40 -7.11 -5.32 11.14
CA THR A 40 -7.89 -4.32 11.90
C THR A 40 -9.23 -4.85 12.36
N ILE A 41 -9.84 -5.75 11.60
CA ILE A 41 -11.18 -6.36 11.86
C ILE A 41 -12.30 -5.31 11.92
N ASN A 42 -11.99 -4.05 11.72
CA ASN A 42 -12.91 -2.93 11.75
C ASN A 42 -12.86 -2.21 10.41
N GLU A 43 -14.01 -2.12 9.74
CA GLU A 43 -14.07 -1.56 8.38
C GLU A 43 -13.65 -0.09 8.32
N GLU A 44 -14.03 0.71 9.33
CA GLU A 44 -13.65 2.13 9.34
C GLU A 44 -12.14 2.29 9.48
N ILE A 45 -11.53 1.54 10.39
CA ILE A 45 -10.08 1.56 10.57
C ILE A 45 -9.40 1.05 9.30
N ALA A 46 -9.95 0.00 8.69
CA ALA A 46 -9.40 -0.59 7.48
C ALA A 46 -9.42 0.40 6.31
N GLN A 47 -10.50 1.15 6.14
CA GLN A 47 -10.59 2.14 5.08
C GLN A 47 -9.60 3.28 5.29
N ASP A 48 -9.47 3.76 6.52
CA ASP A 48 -8.47 4.78 6.85
C ASP A 48 -7.06 4.28 6.59
N ALA A 49 -6.78 3.03 6.95
CA ALA A 49 -5.48 2.43 6.72
C ALA A 49 -5.18 2.26 5.23
N LEU A 50 -6.19 1.90 4.44
CA LEU A 50 -6.01 1.79 2.99
C LEU A 50 -5.66 3.14 2.37
N GLN A 51 -6.39 4.18 2.74
CA GLN A 51 -6.12 5.53 2.26
C GLN A 51 -4.70 5.97 2.61
N GLU A 52 -4.31 5.78 3.87
CA GLU A 52 -2.97 6.16 4.29
C GLU A 52 -1.88 5.33 3.62
N THR A 53 -2.18 4.08 3.31
CA THR A 53 -1.26 3.22 2.57
C THR A 53 -0.91 3.87 1.22
N PHE A 54 -1.90 4.36 0.49
CA PHE A 54 -1.65 4.99 -0.81
C PHE A 54 -0.89 6.31 -0.67
N ILE A 55 -1.13 7.06 0.39
CA ILE A 55 -0.35 8.26 0.68
C ILE A 55 1.12 7.90 0.91
N LYS A 56 1.38 6.85 1.67
CA LYS A 56 2.75 6.38 1.94
C LYS A 56 3.41 5.82 0.68
N VAL A 57 2.66 5.10 -0.13
CA VAL A 57 3.16 4.61 -1.42
C VAL A 57 3.65 5.79 -2.26
N TRP A 58 2.85 6.83 -2.36
CA TRP A 58 3.23 8.02 -3.12
C TRP A 58 4.46 8.72 -2.52
N LYS A 59 4.46 8.93 -1.22
CA LYS A 59 5.59 9.59 -0.54
C LYS A 59 6.89 8.83 -0.69
N ASN A 60 6.83 7.51 -0.80
CA ASN A 60 8.01 6.65 -0.89
C ASN A 60 8.24 6.08 -2.29
N ALA A 61 7.52 6.59 -3.29
CA ALA A 61 7.57 6.04 -4.65
C ALA A 61 8.99 5.95 -5.20
N LYS A 62 9.78 6.98 -5.02
CA LYS A 62 11.15 7.01 -5.53
C LYS A 62 12.11 6.12 -4.76
N LYS A 63 11.72 5.69 -3.58
CA LYS A 63 12.54 4.79 -2.75
C LYS A 63 12.34 3.33 -3.11
N TYR A 64 11.26 3.01 -3.86
CA TYR A 64 11.04 1.64 -4.26
C TYR A 64 12.16 1.15 -5.16
N ASP A 65 12.71 -0.01 -4.81
CA ASP A 65 13.80 -0.64 -5.55
C ASP A 65 13.39 -2.06 -5.93
N SER A 66 13.15 -2.27 -7.22
CA SER A 66 12.70 -3.56 -7.75
C SER A 66 13.74 -4.67 -7.59
N SER A 67 15.01 -4.32 -7.36
CA SER A 67 16.05 -5.32 -7.11
C SER A 67 15.97 -5.88 -5.69
N LYS A 68 15.31 -5.16 -4.78
CA LYS A 68 15.22 -5.57 -3.37
C LYS A 68 13.92 -6.26 -3.02
N ALA A 69 12.82 -5.92 -3.69
CA ALA A 69 11.52 -6.51 -3.40
C ALA A 69 10.61 -6.42 -4.62
N LYS A 70 9.75 -7.42 -4.79
CA LYS A 70 8.71 -7.36 -5.80
C LYS A 70 7.71 -6.26 -5.45
N LEU A 71 7.05 -5.71 -6.45
CA LEU A 71 6.10 -4.62 -6.24
C LEU A 71 5.04 -4.96 -5.19
N PHE A 72 4.38 -6.11 -5.32
CA PHE A 72 3.33 -6.49 -4.36
C PHE A 72 3.89 -6.64 -2.95
N THR A 73 5.07 -7.21 -2.80
CA THR A 73 5.70 -7.36 -1.49
C THR A 73 5.93 -6.01 -0.82
N TRP A 74 6.39 -5.04 -1.59
CA TRP A 74 6.61 -3.68 -1.10
C TRP A 74 5.30 -3.01 -0.70
N LEU A 75 4.28 -3.11 -1.55
CA LEU A 75 2.95 -2.57 -1.25
C LEU A 75 2.34 -3.25 -0.01
N PHE A 76 2.46 -4.57 0.07
CA PHE A 76 1.97 -5.36 1.18
C PHE A 76 2.59 -4.92 2.50
N ARG A 77 3.90 -4.70 2.53
CA ARG A 77 4.59 -4.25 3.75
C ARG A 77 4.09 -2.90 4.22
N ILE A 78 3.89 -1.98 3.30
CA ILE A 78 3.36 -0.65 3.64
C ILE A 78 1.94 -0.80 4.21
N ALA A 79 1.10 -1.57 3.55
CA ALA A 79 -0.28 -1.79 3.99
C ALA A 79 -0.34 -2.45 5.36
N ARG A 80 0.45 -3.51 5.55
CA ARG A 80 0.50 -4.24 6.82
C ARG A 80 0.96 -3.34 7.96
N ASN A 81 2.05 -2.61 7.76
CA ASN A 81 2.58 -1.73 8.79
C ASN A 81 1.61 -0.60 9.10
N THR A 82 0.95 -0.06 8.09
CA THR A 82 -0.04 1.00 8.28
C THR A 82 -1.24 0.49 9.06
N ALA A 83 -1.71 -0.72 8.75
CA ALA A 83 -2.83 -1.33 9.47
C ALA A 83 -2.50 -1.55 10.95
N ILE A 84 -1.31 -2.06 11.23
CA ILE A 84 -0.84 -2.28 12.60
C ILE A 84 -0.78 -0.96 13.36
N ASP A 85 -0.21 0.07 12.76
CA ASP A 85 -0.08 1.38 13.38
C ASP A 85 -1.44 2.00 13.66
N LYS A 86 -2.38 1.90 12.71
CA LYS A 86 -3.73 2.41 12.87
C LYS A 86 -4.47 1.69 14.00
N LEU A 87 -4.33 0.37 14.08
CA LEU A 87 -4.96 -0.42 15.12
C LEU A 87 -4.41 -0.07 16.49
N ARG A 88 -3.11 0.09 16.61
CA ARG A 88 -2.46 0.50 17.86
C ARG A 88 -2.94 1.88 18.31
N SER A 89 -3.00 2.82 17.36
CA SER A 89 -3.46 4.18 17.65
C SER A 89 -4.90 4.17 18.15
N PHE A 90 -5.76 3.38 17.50
CA PHE A 90 -7.15 3.23 17.92
C PHE A 90 -7.23 2.62 19.31
N ASN A 91 -6.52 1.54 19.57
CA ASN A 91 -6.56 0.85 20.86
C ASN A 91 -6.02 1.73 21.99
N ASN A 92 -4.98 2.51 21.75
CA ASN A 92 -4.43 3.43 22.75
C ASN A 92 -5.41 4.55 23.09
N LYS A 93 -6.26 4.95 22.13
CA LYS A 93 -7.19 6.05 22.29
C LYS A 93 -8.51 5.62 22.91
N PHE A 94 -8.99 4.42 22.57
CA PHE A 94 -10.32 3.95 22.93
C PHE A 94 -10.34 2.62 23.70
N GLY A 95 -9.20 1.99 23.82
CA GLY A 95 -9.04 0.73 24.51
C GLY A 95 -8.31 0.89 25.85
#